data_87396178364dd8d9d44c24d06d275479
#
_entry.id   87396178364dd8d9d44c24d06d275479
#
_cell.length_a   1.000
_cell.length_b   1.000
_cell.length_c   1.000
_cell.angle_alpha   90.00
_cell.angle_beta   90.00
_cell.angle_gamma   90.00
#
_symmetry.space_group_name_H-M   'P 1'
#
loop_
_entity.id
_entity.type
_entity.pdbx_description
1 polymer ?
#
loop_
_entity_poly.entity_id
_entity_poly.type
_entity_poly.pdbx_seq_one_letter_code
_entity_poly.pdbx_strand_id
1 'polypeptide(L)'
;MMSGPVTKLSFWGVRGSTPTVDPATWRYGGNTPCLELTAPDGTQFILDCGTGIRVLGSRWTSPASGTLAAGVRNPETHILVTHYHWDHIQGVPFFAPLYVENNAFHFYSFRSKHLGRDSLKQVFETQMAMPYFPVNMSAMTAKKKFMEVGGGDSFAVGENRITARHINHPQGCLGYRIETPGGTVVYATDNEPGEPKLDDELRQLAAGADIFINDAQYTPEQLASTRKGWGHSSWREGVKIAREAGAKTLVLFHHDPDSTDRMVDSLLRQARDEFDSVFAASEGMVIKLGSADGTLEAHMPVTRTALRREAQFRARVSGITEGGHAFEEVTIVRDLALQGALISMEHCPRLQSELQITMDTPGADGPRVMKLRGYVVRIDINEEKGHTSVGVVFTE
;
A
#
# COMPACT_ATOMS: atom_id res chain seq x y z
N MET A 1 -5.35 -18.52 -23.46
CA MET A 1 -6.50 -17.91 -22.75
C MET A 1 -6.23 -16.42 -22.65
N MET A 2 -7.15 -15.55 -23.06
CA MET A 2 -6.94 -14.11 -22.86
C MET A 2 -7.09 -13.83 -21.35
N SER A 3 -6.05 -13.26 -20.75
CA SER A 3 -6.13 -12.78 -19.36
C SER A 3 -7.26 -11.74 -19.29
N GLY A 4 -8.16 -11.89 -18.33
CA GLY A 4 -9.22 -10.90 -18.07
C GLY A 4 -8.67 -9.51 -17.78
N PRO A 5 -9.52 -8.48 -17.69
CA PRO A 5 -9.10 -7.13 -17.36
C PRO A 5 -8.46 -7.10 -15.96
N VAL A 6 -7.25 -6.56 -15.84
CA VAL A 6 -6.48 -6.53 -14.57
C VAL A 6 -6.33 -5.11 -14.08
N THR A 7 -6.77 -4.84 -12.85
CA THR A 7 -6.46 -3.63 -12.10
C THR A 7 -5.24 -3.86 -11.24
N LYS A 8 -4.27 -2.97 -11.32
CA LYS A 8 -3.03 -3.03 -10.55
C LYS A 8 -3.00 -1.91 -9.52
N LEU A 9 -2.80 -2.25 -8.25
CA LEU A 9 -2.62 -1.33 -7.14
C LEU A 9 -1.19 -1.45 -6.60
N SER A 10 -0.48 -0.33 -6.48
CA SER A 10 0.90 -0.26 -5.98
C SER A 10 0.99 0.73 -4.82
N PHE A 11 1.71 0.36 -3.77
CA PHE A 11 1.87 1.16 -2.54
C PHE A 11 3.24 1.84 -2.55
N TRP A 12 3.28 3.18 -2.44
CA TRP A 12 4.47 4.00 -2.46
C TRP A 12 4.77 4.68 -1.13
N GLY A 13 3.76 4.78 -0.27
CA GLY A 13 3.84 5.28 1.08
C GLY A 13 2.66 4.78 1.89
N VAL A 14 2.90 4.37 3.13
CA VAL A 14 1.95 3.64 3.99
C VAL A 14 1.94 4.13 5.45
N ARG A 15 2.85 5.05 5.81
CA ARG A 15 2.93 5.63 7.16
C ARG A 15 1.97 6.77 7.36
N GLY A 16 1.40 6.85 8.54
CA GLY A 16 0.57 7.97 8.96
C GLY A 16 1.35 9.13 9.55
N SER A 17 0.74 10.29 9.56
CA SER A 17 1.14 11.52 10.27
C SER A 17 2.51 12.11 9.88
N THR A 18 3.57 11.33 9.81
CA THR A 18 4.93 11.80 9.46
C THR A 18 5.78 10.67 8.89
N PRO A 19 6.71 10.96 7.97
CA PRO A 19 7.63 9.94 7.48
C PRO A 19 8.60 9.50 8.57
N THR A 20 9.01 8.24 8.54
CA THR A 20 10.01 7.67 9.46
C THR A 20 11.19 7.06 8.70
N VAL A 21 12.38 7.15 9.28
CA VAL A 21 13.64 6.62 8.73
C VAL A 21 14.27 5.57 9.65
N ASP A 22 13.57 5.15 10.71
CA ASP A 22 14.06 4.16 11.66
C ASP A 22 14.24 2.79 10.99
N PRO A 23 15.38 2.12 11.13
CA PRO A 23 15.60 0.76 10.64
C PRO A 23 14.54 -0.25 11.07
N ALA A 24 13.92 -0.07 12.23
CA ALA A 24 12.86 -0.93 12.74
C ALA A 24 11.53 -0.81 11.95
N THR A 25 11.45 0.11 10.99
CA THR A 25 10.26 0.37 10.16
C THR A 25 10.48 0.08 8.67
N TRP A 26 11.66 -0.37 8.26
CA TRP A 26 12.04 -0.45 6.85
C TRP A 26 11.27 -1.50 6.03
N ARG A 27 10.81 -2.55 6.64
CA ARG A 27 10.10 -3.61 5.92
C ARG A 27 8.72 -3.18 5.44
N TYR A 28 7.99 -2.45 6.27
CA TYR A 28 6.74 -1.83 5.85
C TYR A 28 6.95 -0.51 5.12
N GLY A 29 8.03 0.18 5.40
CA GLY A 29 8.38 1.46 4.78
C GLY A 29 8.05 2.66 5.67
N GLY A 30 8.65 3.80 5.35
CA GLY A 30 8.57 5.02 6.14
C GLY A 30 7.96 6.22 5.41
N ASN A 31 7.57 6.10 4.13
CA ASN A 31 6.93 7.19 3.41
C ASN A 31 5.45 7.32 3.79
N THR A 32 4.95 8.56 3.75
CA THR A 32 3.55 8.89 4.02
C THR A 32 2.65 8.62 2.81
N PRO A 33 1.31 8.62 2.96
CA PRO A 33 0.35 8.00 2.05
C PRO A 33 0.52 8.36 0.58
N CYS A 34 0.72 7.35 -0.25
CA CYS A 34 0.65 7.45 -1.70
C CYS A 34 0.44 6.06 -2.31
N LEU A 35 -0.61 5.89 -3.07
CA LEU A 35 -0.89 4.69 -3.85
C LEU A 35 -1.02 5.03 -5.33
N GLU A 36 -0.66 4.08 -6.19
CA GLU A 36 -0.89 4.15 -7.64
C GLU A 36 -1.85 3.02 -8.05
N LEU A 37 -2.96 3.36 -8.69
CA LEU A 37 -3.87 2.41 -9.29
C LEU A 37 -3.83 2.58 -10.81
N THR A 38 -3.53 1.49 -11.52
CA THR A 38 -3.62 1.42 -12.97
C THR A 38 -4.82 0.53 -13.33
N ALA A 39 -5.81 1.12 -13.98
CA ALA A 39 -7.00 0.42 -14.44
C ALA A 39 -6.74 -0.36 -15.74
N PRO A 40 -7.59 -1.33 -16.11
CA PRO A 40 -7.42 -2.15 -17.33
C PRO A 40 -7.41 -1.34 -18.63
N ASP A 41 -8.12 -0.21 -18.69
CA ASP A 41 -8.12 0.71 -19.83
C ASP A 41 -6.86 1.59 -19.92
N GLY A 42 -5.89 1.41 -18.99
CA GLY A 42 -4.67 2.19 -18.91
C GLY A 42 -4.81 3.49 -18.13
N THR A 43 -6.00 3.84 -17.64
CA THR A 43 -6.21 5.02 -16.78
C THR A 43 -5.38 4.90 -15.50
N GLN A 44 -4.72 5.99 -15.11
CA GLN A 44 -3.90 6.06 -13.92
C GLN A 44 -4.52 6.95 -12.85
N PHE A 45 -4.61 6.40 -11.65
CA PHE A 45 -5.00 7.13 -10.45
C PHE A 45 -3.86 7.14 -9.46
N ILE A 46 -3.68 8.26 -8.77
CA ILE A 46 -2.83 8.38 -7.58
C ILE A 46 -3.77 8.73 -6.42
N LEU A 47 -3.62 8.02 -5.31
CA LEU A 47 -4.40 8.23 -4.09
C LEU A 47 -3.46 8.83 -3.05
N ASP A 48 -3.70 10.07 -2.71
CA ASP A 48 -2.88 10.96 -1.88
C ASP A 48 -1.46 11.25 -2.40
N CYS A 49 -0.89 12.34 -1.89
CA CYS A 49 0.36 12.93 -2.32
C CYS A 49 1.37 13.08 -1.18
N GLY A 50 1.42 12.12 -0.27
CA GLY A 50 2.44 12.07 0.78
C GLY A 50 3.86 11.89 0.21
N THR A 51 4.84 11.65 1.06
CA THR A 51 6.25 11.54 0.61
C THR A 51 6.47 10.39 -0.38
N GLY A 52 5.60 9.37 -0.38
CA GLY A 52 5.64 8.26 -1.34
C GLY A 52 5.54 8.70 -2.80
N ILE A 53 4.85 9.82 -3.09
CA ILE A 53 4.70 10.31 -4.47
C ILE A 53 6.05 10.72 -5.09
N ARG A 54 7.03 11.16 -4.28
CA ARG A 54 8.39 11.45 -4.74
C ARG A 54 9.05 10.20 -5.32
N VAL A 55 8.90 9.08 -4.63
CA VAL A 55 9.46 7.79 -5.07
C VAL A 55 8.78 7.32 -6.36
N LEU A 56 7.45 7.41 -6.43
CA LEU A 56 6.67 7.15 -7.63
C LEU A 56 7.15 8.01 -8.80
N GLY A 57 7.31 9.32 -8.58
CA GLY A 57 7.78 10.27 -9.59
C GLY A 57 9.17 9.94 -10.11
N SER A 58 10.10 9.59 -9.22
CA SER A 58 11.45 9.16 -9.60
C SER A 58 11.42 7.90 -10.46
N ARG A 59 10.54 6.95 -10.16
CA ARG A 59 10.38 5.75 -10.98
C ARG A 59 9.80 6.07 -12.37
N TRP A 60 8.84 6.98 -12.46
CA TRP A 60 8.25 7.39 -13.73
C TRP A 60 9.24 8.12 -14.63
N THR A 61 10.17 8.86 -14.05
CA THR A 61 11.19 9.62 -14.80
C THR A 61 12.49 8.83 -15.05
N SER A 62 12.63 7.62 -14.51
CA SER A 62 13.82 6.79 -14.68
C SER A 62 13.91 6.20 -16.09
N PRO A 63 15.08 6.30 -16.78
CA PRO A 63 15.30 5.63 -18.06
C PRO A 63 15.12 4.11 -18.03
N ALA A 64 15.34 3.49 -16.88
CA ALA A 64 15.20 2.05 -16.67
C ALA A 64 13.75 1.55 -16.69
N SER A 65 12.75 2.44 -16.67
CA SER A 65 11.33 2.05 -16.65
C SER A 65 10.79 1.59 -18.01
N GLY A 66 11.59 1.62 -19.09
CA GLY A 66 11.19 1.16 -20.43
C GLY A 66 10.00 1.92 -21.04
N THR A 67 9.57 3.00 -20.42
CA THR A 67 8.48 3.85 -20.90
C THR A 67 9.05 5.04 -21.68
N LEU A 68 8.30 5.47 -22.69
CA LEU A 68 8.49 6.64 -23.59
C LEU A 68 9.43 7.71 -23.01
N ALA A 69 10.14 8.43 -23.84
CA ALA A 69 11.14 9.45 -23.50
C ALA A 69 11.07 9.98 -22.08
N ALA A 70 12.18 9.92 -21.33
CA ALA A 70 12.27 10.21 -19.89
C ALA A 70 11.31 11.33 -19.43
N GLY A 71 10.37 10.99 -18.57
CA GLY A 71 9.45 11.96 -17.96
C GLY A 71 8.03 12.02 -18.56
N VAL A 72 7.77 11.46 -19.73
CA VAL A 72 6.41 11.43 -20.30
C VAL A 72 5.78 10.08 -20.02
N ARG A 73 4.80 10.04 -19.13
CA ARG A 73 3.91 8.89 -19.00
C ARG A 73 2.54 9.23 -19.58
N ASN A 74 1.50 8.71 -19.12
CA ASN A 74 0.16 8.92 -19.66
C ASN A 74 -0.16 10.42 -19.78
N PRO A 75 -0.73 10.91 -20.88
CA PRO A 75 -1.08 12.31 -21.04
C PRO A 75 -2.01 12.84 -19.93
N GLU A 76 -2.77 11.97 -19.27
CA GLU A 76 -3.68 12.36 -18.20
C GLU A 76 -3.57 11.40 -17.00
N THR A 77 -3.29 11.96 -15.82
CA THR A 77 -3.26 11.23 -14.53
C THR A 77 -4.23 11.88 -13.55
N HIS A 78 -5.01 11.07 -12.86
CA HIS A 78 -6.03 11.50 -11.92
C HIS A 78 -5.54 11.31 -10.48
N ILE A 79 -5.51 12.40 -9.70
CA ILE A 79 -5.01 12.41 -8.33
C ILE A 79 -6.17 12.68 -7.38
N LEU A 80 -6.52 11.70 -6.58
CA LEU A 80 -7.60 11.75 -5.60
C LEU A 80 -6.99 12.05 -4.23
N VAL A 81 -7.16 13.25 -3.72
CA VAL A 81 -6.63 13.68 -2.42
C VAL A 81 -7.75 13.57 -1.39
N THR A 82 -7.52 12.76 -0.36
CA THR A 82 -8.52 12.50 0.69
C THR A 82 -8.77 13.72 1.56
N HIS A 83 -7.71 14.39 2.00
CA HIS A 83 -7.77 15.59 2.82
C HIS A 83 -6.44 16.37 2.78
N TYR A 84 -6.32 17.43 3.59
CA TYR A 84 -5.23 18.42 3.45
C TYR A 84 -4.20 18.36 4.58
N HIS A 85 -4.16 17.30 5.39
CA HIS A 85 -3.07 17.12 6.35
C HIS A 85 -1.74 16.89 5.63
N TRP A 86 -0.66 17.28 6.27
CA TRP A 86 0.65 17.36 5.63
C TRP A 86 1.13 16.04 5.06
N ASP A 87 0.92 14.97 5.76
CA ASP A 87 1.33 13.64 5.34
C ASP A 87 0.63 13.15 4.06
N HIS A 88 -0.50 13.76 3.67
CA HIS A 88 -1.22 13.46 2.43
C HIS A 88 -0.88 14.39 1.26
N ILE A 89 -0.14 15.50 1.50
CA ILE A 89 0.12 16.51 0.47
C ILE A 89 1.60 16.92 0.37
N GLN A 90 2.43 16.62 1.36
CA GLN A 90 3.80 17.16 1.45
C GLN A 90 4.75 16.72 0.33
N GLY A 91 4.43 15.66 -0.40
CA GLY A 91 5.24 15.15 -1.50
C GLY A 91 5.06 15.90 -2.83
N VAL A 92 4.00 16.68 -2.98
CA VAL A 92 3.65 17.39 -4.22
C VAL A 92 4.82 18.23 -4.77
N PRO A 93 5.53 19.05 -3.98
CA PRO A 93 6.65 19.85 -4.48
C PRO A 93 7.81 19.02 -5.04
N PHE A 94 7.88 17.74 -4.69
CA PHE A 94 8.95 16.82 -5.07
C PHE A 94 8.52 15.79 -6.12
N PHE A 95 7.31 15.90 -6.66
CA PHE A 95 6.81 15.03 -7.71
C PHE A 95 7.30 15.47 -9.08
N ALA A 96 8.45 14.94 -9.50
CA ALA A 96 9.14 15.32 -10.73
C ALA A 96 8.24 15.40 -11.98
N PRO A 97 7.25 14.51 -12.20
CA PRO A 97 6.36 14.61 -13.36
C PRO A 97 5.54 15.90 -13.46
N LEU A 98 5.33 16.65 -12.37
CA LEU A 98 4.66 17.96 -12.40
C LEU A 98 5.49 19.06 -13.08
N TYR A 99 6.79 18.84 -13.20
CA TYR A 99 7.71 19.78 -13.87
C TYR A 99 7.94 19.46 -15.35
N VAL A 100 7.21 18.49 -15.91
CA VAL A 100 7.29 18.08 -17.32
C VAL A 100 6.09 18.63 -18.08
N GLU A 101 6.33 19.55 -19.03
CA GLU A 101 5.33 20.37 -19.73
C GLU A 101 4.23 19.55 -20.43
N ASN A 102 4.59 18.39 -20.97
CA ASN A 102 3.64 17.54 -21.72
C ASN A 102 2.75 16.67 -20.84
N ASN A 103 2.95 16.66 -19.53
CA ASN A 103 2.09 15.92 -18.60
C ASN A 103 0.82 16.72 -18.26
N ALA A 104 -0.25 16.01 -17.93
CA ALA A 104 -1.50 16.59 -17.45
C ALA A 104 -1.98 15.85 -16.19
N PHE A 105 -2.36 16.63 -15.18
CA PHE A 105 -2.84 16.11 -13.91
C PHE A 105 -4.19 16.71 -13.55
N HIS A 106 -5.11 15.85 -13.14
CA HIS A 106 -6.44 16.21 -12.67
C HIS A 106 -6.51 15.91 -11.18
N PHE A 107 -6.59 16.93 -10.36
CA PHE A 107 -6.64 16.82 -8.90
C PHE A 107 -8.08 16.92 -8.42
N TYR A 108 -8.48 16.02 -7.54
CA TYR A 108 -9.81 15.95 -6.96
C TYR A 108 -9.72 16.01 -5.44
N SER A 109 -10.49 16.85 -4.79
CA SER A 109 -10.70 16.85 -3.34
C SER A 109 -11.92 17.69 -2.96
N PHE A 110 -12.28 17.73 -1.69
CA PHE A 110 -13.42 18.49 -1.22
C PHE A 110 -13.12 19.98 -1.03
N ARG A 111 -14.19 20.77 -0.97
CA ARG A 111 -14.10 22.17 -0.56
C ARG A 111 -13.97 22.26 0.96
N SER A 112 -12.84 22.75 1.43
CA SER A 112 -12.63 23.02 2.86
C SER A 112 -13.50 24.18 3.37
N LYS A 113 -14.10 23.98 4.54
CA LYS A 113 -14.84 25.05 5.22
C LYS A 113 -13.94 26.23 5.62
N HIS A 114 -12.64 26.01 5.76
CA HIS A 114 -11.65 27.01 6.16
C HIS A 114 -11.10 27.83 5.00
N LEU A 115 -11.03 27.23 3.80
CA LEU A 115 -10.41 27.84 2.62
C LEU A 115 -11.43 28.27 1.56
N GLY A 116 -12.61 27.66 1.51
CA GLY A 116 -13.65 28.00 0.54
C GLY A 116 -13.36 27.40 -0.86
N ARG A 117 -13.61 28.15 -1.92
CA ARG A 117 -13.39 27.68 -3.31
C ARG A 117 -11.91 27.46 -3.59
N ASP A 118 -11.64 26.54 -4.53
CA ASP A 118 -10.28 26.18 -4.95
C ASP A 118 -9.36 25.71 -3.81
N SER A 119 -9.94 25.08 -2.76
CA SER A 119 -9.24 24.70 -1.54
C SER A 119 -7.95 23.93 -1.81
N LEU A 120 -7.99 22.91 -2.66
CA LEU A 120 -6.82 22.07 -2.97
C LEU A 120 -5.71 22.87 -3.68
N LYS A 121 -6.09 23.76 -4.61
CA LYS A 121 -5.16 24.64 -5.28
C LYS A 121 -4.50 25.61 -4.28
N GLN A 122 -5.30 26.23 -3.41
CA GLN A 122 -4.79 27.13 -2.37
C GLN A 122 -3.82 26.43 -1.41
N VAL A 123 -4.12 25.19 -1.03
CA VAL A 123 -3.25 24.38 -0.17
C VAL A 123 -1.88 24.17 -0.84
N PHE A 124 -1.85 23.79 -2.12
CA PHE A 124 -0.59 23.58 -2.85
C PHE A 124 0.18 24.89 -3.08
N GLU A 125 -0.51 25.97 -3.39
CA GLU A 125 0.10 27.31 -3.51
C GLU A 125 0.71 27.76 -2.17
N THR A 126 0.00 27.53 -1.06
CA THR A 126 0.46 27.92 0.28
C THR A 126 1.68 27.12 0.72
N GLN A 127 1.68 25.78 0.54
CA GLN A 127 2.84 24.99 0.95
C GLN A 127 4.10 25.28 0.11
N MET A 128 3.93 25.81 -1.11
CA MET A 128 5.02 26.24 -1.98
C MET A 128 5.30 27.75 -1.92
N ALA A 129 4.69 28.47 -0.99
CA ALA A 129 4.95 29.89 -0.80
C ALA A 129 6.20 30.13 0.05
N MET A 130 6.89 31.26 -0.19
CA MET A 130 7.94 31.72 0.72
C MET A 130 7.34 32.06 2.09
N PRO A 131 8.02 31.76 3.20
CA PRO A 131 9.39 31.25 3.31
C PRO A 131 9.50 29.71 3.32
N TYR A 132 8.41 28.97 3.12
CA TYR A 132 8.36 27.52 3.29
C TYR A 132 9.02 26.75 2.14
N PHE A 133 8.94 27.28 0.92
CA PHE A 133 9.52 26.65 -0.25
C PHE A 133 10.16 27.67 -1.21
N PRO A 134 11.30 27.32 -1.87
CA PRO A 134 12.08 28.28 -2.65
C PRO A 134 11.46 28.65 -4.02
N VAL A 135 10.52 27.82 -4.52
CA VAL A 135 9.81 28.06 -5.79
C VAL A 135 8.30 27.91 -5.59
N ASN A 136 7.53 28.70 -6.27
CA ASN A 136 6.07 28.61 -6.21
C ASN A 136 5.51 27.59 -7.22
N MET A 137 4.22 27.27 -7.13
CA MET A 137 3.55 26.26 -7.94
C MET A 137 3.61 26.58 -9.47
N SER A 138 3.89 27.82 -9.90
CA SER A 138 4.04 28.16 -11.32
C SER A 138 5.27 27.52 -11.96
N ALA A 139 6.27 27.11 -11.17
CA ALA A 139 7.42 26.36 -11.67
C ALA A 139 7.06 24.95 -12.18
N MET A 140 5.92 24.41 -11.75
CA MET A 140 5.38 23.14 -12.25
C MET A 140 4.73 23.36 -13.61
N THR A 141 5.43 23.01 -14.69
CA THR A 141 5.03 23.28 -16.09
C THR A 141 3.93 22.35 -16.62
N ALA A 142 3.70 21.20 -15.98
CA ALA A 142 2.59 20.29 -16.33
C ALA A 142 1.23 21.02 -16.26
N LYS A 143 0.29 20.60 -17.11
CA LYS A 143 -1.10 21.05 -17.05
C LYS A 143 -1.75 20.53 -15.77
N LYS A 144 -2.42 21.42 -15.03
CA LYS A 144 -3.10 21.08 -13.75
C LYS A 144 -4.54 21.55 -13.81
N LYS A 145 -5.49 20.63 -13.52
CA LYS A 145 -6.90 20.95 -13.28
C LYS A 145 -7.25 20.57 -11.85
N PHE A 146 -7.96 21.45 -11.15
CA PHE A 146 -8.43 21.21 -9.80
C PHE A 146 -9.95 21.12 -9.80
N MET A 147 -10.48 20.03 -9.26
CA MET A 147 -11.91 19.74 -9.24
C MET A 147 -12.36 19.50 -7.82
N GLU A 148 -13.41 20.21 -7.41
CA GLU A 148 -14.06 20.01 -6.13
C GLU A 148 -15.07 18.88 -6.24
N VAL A 149 -15.00 17.91 -5.36
CA VAL A 149 -15.95 16.80 -5.22
C VAL A 149 -16.54 16.79 -3.83
N GLY A 150 -17.83 16.53 -3.73
CA GLY A 150 -18.53 16.42 -2.45
C GLY A 150 -18.71 14.97 -1.99
N GLY A 151 -19.03 14.78 -0.73
CA GLY A 151 -19.48 13.47 -0.25
C GLY A 151 -20.82 13.11 -0.91
N GLY A 152 -20.85 11.98 -1.59
CA GLY A 152 -21.99 11.51 -2.39
C GLY A 152 -21.83 11.71 -3.90
N ASP A 153 -20.83 12.47 -4.34
CA ASP A 153 -20.55 12.64 -5.77
C ASP A 153 -20.02 11.35 -6.39
N SER A 154 -20.47 11.09 -7.63
CA SER A 154 -19.95 10.02 -8.47
C SER A 154 -19.65 10.57 -9.86
N PHE A 155 -18.50 10.21 -10.42
CA PHE A 155 -18.07 10.62 -11.74
C PHE A 155 -17.32 9.50 -12.46
N ALA A 156 -17.23 9.60 -13.78
CA ALA A 156 -16.52 8.63 -14.61
C ALA A 156 -15.17 9.18 -15.09
N VAL A 157 -14.17 8.30 -15.18
CA VAL A 157 -12.87 8.55 -15.80
C VAL A 157 -12.51 7.33 -16.65
N GLY A 158 -12.53 7.49 -17.97
CA GLY A 158 -12.46 6.35 -18.89
C GLY A 158 -13.61 5.38 -18.63
N GLU A 159 -13.30 4.10 -18.49
CA GLU A 159 -14.27 3.05 -18.15
C GLU A 159 -14.50 2.90 -16.64
N ASN A 160 -13.89 3.75 -15.84
CA ASN A 160 -13.88 3.63 -14.39
C ASN A 160 -14.86 4.60 -13.74
N ARG A 161 -15.53 4.14 -12.67
CA ARG A 161 -16.42 4.97 -11.86
C ARG A 161 -15.81 5.26 -10.52
N ILE A 162 -15.78 6.53 -10.15
CA ILE A 162 -15.28 7.01 -8.86
C ILE A 162 -16.47 7.53 -8.04
N THR A 163 -16.58 7.09 -6.79
CA THR A 163 -17.55 7.61 -5.83
C THR A 163 -16.80 8.14 -4.63
N ALA A 164 -17.09 9.37 -4.22
CA ALA A 164 -16.52 10.00 -3.03
C ALA A 164 -17.56 10.06 -1.91
N ARG A 165 -17.16 9.80 -0.67
CA ARG A 165 -18.00 9.97 0.52
C ARG A 165 -17.21 10.61 1.65
N HIS A 166 -17.89 11.44 2.46
CA HIS A 166 -17.27 11.94 3.68
C HIS A 166 -17.11 10.81 4.70
N ILE A 167 -15.95 10.76 5.32
CA ILE A 167 -15.61 9.88 6.44
C ILE A 167 -15.21 10.72 7.65
N ASN A 168 -15.24 10.13 8.83
CA ASN A 168 -15.06 10.87 10.07
C ASN A 168 -13.59 11.15 10.37
N HIS A 169 -13.17 12.39 10.13
CA HIS A 169 -11.83 12.89 10.42
C HIS A 169 -11.88 14.39 10.75
N PRO A 170 -11.02 14.90 11.66
CA PRO A 170 -10.94 16.33 11.94
C PRO A 170 -10.75 17.16 10.67
N GLN A 171 -11.51 18.26 10.53
CA GLN A 171 -11.49 19.17 9.39
C GLN A 171 -12.07 18.59 8.08
N GLY A 172 -12.45 17.32 8.03
CA GLY A 172 -13.07 16.62 6.91
C GLY A 172 -12.07 15.76 6.14
N CYS A 173 -12.58 14.62 5.68
CA CYS A 173 -11.86 13.67 4.83
C CYS A 173 -12.83 13.01 3.85
N LEU A 174 -12.35 12.64 2.66
CA LEU A 174 -13.07 11.83 1.69
C LEU A 174 -12.47 10.42 1.63
N GLY A 175 -13.35 9.42 1.68
CA GLY A 175 -13.04 8.10 1.16
C GLY A 175 -13.42 8.01 -0.31
N TYR A 176 -12.70 7.20 -1.07
CA TYR A 176 -12.93 6.98 -2.49
C TYR A 176 -13.19 5.50 -2.79
N ARG A 177 -14.24 5.24 -3.55
CA ARG A 177 -14.52 3.95 -4.18
C ARG A 177 -14.22 4.07 -5.66
N ILE A 178 -13.35 3.20 -6.18
CA ILE A 178 -12.94 3.14 -7.58
C ILE A 178 -13.36 1.79 -8.13
N GLU A 179 -14.35 1.82 -9.02
CA GLU A 179 -14.88 0.65 -9.72
C GLU A 179 -14.27 0.61 -11.12
N THR A 180 -13.56 -0.47 -11.41
CA THR A 180 -12.91 -0.71 -12.70
C THR A 180 -13.42 -2.02 -13.31
N PRO A 181 -13.22 -2.29 -14.61
CA PRO A 181 -13.50 -3.60 -15.17
C PRO A 181 -12.75 -4.77 -14.53
N GLY A 182 -11.64 -4.51 -13.83
CA GLY A 182 -10.86 -5.52 -13.13
C GLY A 182 -11.24 -5.73 -11.67
N GLY A 183 -12.07 -4.87 -11.09
CA GLY A 183 -12.54 -4.98 -9.70
C GLY A 183 -12.67 -3.64 -8.99
N THR A 184 -13.11 -3.70 -7.75
CA THR A 184 -13.45 -2.54 -6.91
C THR A 184 -12.43 -2.33 -5.80
N VAL A 185 -11.82 -1.16 -5.76
CA VAL A 185 -10.91 -0.72 -4.70
C VAL A 185 -11.56 0.41 -3.91
N VAL A 186 -11.56 0.31 -2.58
CA VAL A 186 -11.99 1.38 -1.68
C VAL A 186 -10.80 1.84 -0.87
N TYR A 187 -10.53 3.15 -0.91
CA TYR A 187 -9.50 3.83 -0.15
C TYR A 187 -10.15 4.77 0.87
N ALA A 188 -10.06 4.41 2.13
CA ALA A 188 -10.67 5.11 3.25
C ALA A 188 -9.69 5.16 4.43
N THR A 189 -8.61 5.91 4.25
CA THR A 189 -7.66 6.24 5.31
C THR A 189 -8.21 7.36 6.19
N ASP A 190 -7.62 7.54 7.36
CA ASP A 190 -7.93 8.66 8.25
C ASP A 190 -9.43 8.75 8.60
N ASN A 191 -9.89 7.73 9.31
CA ASN A 191 -11.25 7.69 9.80
C ASN A 191 -11.29 7.24 11.27
N GLU A 192 -12.03 7.96 12.09
CA GLU A 192 -12.29 7.59 13.48
C GLU A 192 -13.73 7.09 13.62
N PRO A 193 -13.96 5.91 14.20
CA PRO A 193 -15.31 5.40 14.43
C PRO A 193 -16.05 6.20 15.51
N GLY A 194 -17.37 6.25 15.41
CA GLY A 194 -18.23 6.81 16.47
C GLY A 194 -19.09 7.99 16.05
N GLU A 195 -19.08 8.40 14.78
CA GLU A 195 -20.07 9.30 14.19
C GLU A 195 -21.03 8.48 13.31
N PRO A 196 -22.23 8.10 13.81
CA PRO A 196 -23.09 7.09 13.18
C PRO A 196 -23.36 7.33 11.71
N LYS A 197 -23.58 8.58 11.30
CA LYS A 197 -23.86 8.92 9.91
C LYS A 197 -22.63 8.68 9.02
N LEU A 198 -21.45 9.08 9.46
CA LEU A 198 -20.21 8.92 8.70
C LEU A 198 -19.73 7.47 8.73
N ASP A 199 -19.98 6.75 9.82
CA ASP A 199 -19.75 5.31 9.90
C ASP A 199 -20.63 4.53 8.90
N ASP A 200 -21.90 4.96 8.69
CA ASP A 200 -22.79 4.41 7.69
C ASP A 200 -22.32 4.74 6.26
N GLU A 201 -21.87 5.96 6.01
CA GLU A 201 -21.28 6.37 4.72
C GLU A 201 -20.05 5.50 4.38
N LEU A 202 -19.19 5.23 5.36
CA LEU A 202 -18.00 4.40 5.19
C LEU A 202 -18.39 2.94 4.87
N ARG A 203 -19.39 2.37 5.59
CA ARG A 203 -19.90 1.01 5.29
C ARG A 203 -20.48 0.91 3.89
N GLN A 204 -21.26 1.91 3.46
CA GLN A 204 -21.80 1.97 2.11
C GLN A 204 -20.70 2.09 1.05
N LEU A 205 -19.66 2.88 1.31
CA LEU A 205 -18.52 3.03 0.41
C LEU A 205 -17.78 1.68 0.25
N ALA A 206 -17.58 0.96 1.34
CA ALA A 206 -16.87 -0.31 1.39
C ALA A 206 -17.71 -1.51 0.89
N ALA A 207 -19.02 -1.33 0.65
CA ALA A 207 -19.93 -2.43 0.34
C ALA A 207 -19.46 -3.28 -0.84
N GLY A 208 -19.21 -4.59 -0.59
CA GLY A 208 -18.79 -5.58 -1.58
C GLY A 208 -17.45 -5.26 -2.28
N ALA A 209 -16.60 -4.44 -1.69
CA ALA A 209 -15.29 -4.11 -2.27
C ALA A 209 -14.41 -5.36 -2.40
N ASP A 210 -13.68 -5.48 -3.52
CA ASP A 210 -12.66 -6.52 -3.66
C ASP A 210 -11.46 -6.23 -2.75
N ILE A 211 -11.07 -4.93 -2.66
CA ILE A 211 -10.06 -4.44 -1.72
C ILE A 211 -10.63 -3.26 -0.93
N PHE A 212 -10.59 -3.35 0.38
CA PHE A 212 -10.88 -2.27 1.31
C PHE A 212 -9.60 -1.88 2.04
N ILE A 213 -9.09 -0.67 1.75
CA ILE A 213 -7.90 -0.09 2.38
C ILE A 213 -8.39 0.84 3.48
N ASN A 214 -8.08 0.50 4.73
CA ASN A 214 -8.57 1.23 5.89
C ASN A 214 -7.46 1.62 6.85
N ASP A 215 -7.65 2.76 7.51
CA ASP A 215 -6.81 3.22 8.62
C ASP A 215 -6.70 2.14 9.71
N ALA A 216 -5.48 1.89 10.15
CA ALA A 216 -5.18 0.96 11.23
C ALA A 216 -4.00 1.46 12.08
N GLN A 217 -3.99 2.78 12.32
CA GLN A 217 -2.90 3.45 13.02
C GLN A 217 -2.76 2.96 14.45
N TYR A 218 -3.88 2.67 15.13
CA TYR A 218 -3.88 2.35 16.56
C TYR A 218 -4.28 0.91 16.87
N THR A 219 -3.89 0.47 18.08
CA THR A 219 -4.52 -0.69 18.70
C THR A 219 -5.92 -0.31 19.22
N PRO A 220 -6.81 -1.31 19.43
CA PRO A 220 -8.12 -1.03 20.04
C PRO A 220 -8.03 -0.32 21.39
N GLU A 221 -7.02 -0.65 22.21
CA GLU A 221 -6.78 -0.08 23.53
C GLU A 221 -6.33 1.40 23.44
N GLN A 222 -5.45 1.72 22.48
CA GLN A 222 -5.02 3.09 22.23
C GLN A 222 -6.19 3.95 21.76
N LEU A 223 -6.98 3.45 20.82
CA LEU A 223 -8.16 4.14 20.31
C LEU A 223 -9.19 4.41 21.42
N ALA A 224 -9.44 3.43 22.28
CA ALA A 224 -10.40 3.56 23.38
C ALA A 224 -9.95 4.50 24.51
N SER A 225 -8.66 4.83 24.60
CA SER A 225 -8.09 5.57 25.72
C SER A 225 -7.41 6.88 25.33
N THR A 226 -6.18 6.81 24.84
CA THR A 226 -5.29 7.97 24.69
C THR A 226 -5.38 8.65 23.32
N ARG A 227 -5.98 8.00 22.33
CA ARG A 227 -6.00 8.45 20.93
C ARG A 227 -7.39 8.82 20.42
N LYS A 228 -8.39 8.81 21.27
CA LYS A 228 -9.75 9.23 20.91
C LYS A 228 -9.77 10.71 20.53
N GLY A 229 -10.44 11.03 19.42
CA GLY A 229 -10.52 12.38 18.87
C GLY A 229 -9.34 12.78 17.99
N TRP A 230 -8.43 11.84 17.66
CA TRP A 230 -7.29 12.10 16.80
C TRP A 230 -7.58 11.84 15.33
N GLY A 231 -8.75 11.28 15.01
CA GLY A 231 -9.21 11.08 13.64
C GLY A 231 -8.76 9.77 13.00
N HIS A 232 -8.28 8.80 13.78
CA HIS A 232 -7.75 7.54 13.26
C HIS A 232 -8.45 6.33 13.84
N SER A 233 -8.23 5.17 13.21
CA SER A 233 -8.89 3.91 13.53
C SER A 233 -7.93 2.87 14.11
N SER A 234 -8.49 1.72 14.45
CA SER A 234 -7.75 0.53 14.81
C SER A 234 -7.96 -0.59 13.79
N TRP A 235 -7.03 -1.55 13.77
CA TRP A 235 -7.18 -2.74 12.93
C TRP A 235 -8.53 -3.46 13.16
N ARG A 236 -9.03 -3.49 14.40
CA ARG A 236 -10.29 -4.18 14.74
C ARG A 236 -11.52 -3.48 14.17
N GLU A 237 -11.54 -2.15 14.17
CA GLU A 237 -12.62 -1.40 13.52
C GLU A 237 -12.59 -1.61 12.00
N GLY A 238 -11.40 -1.67 11.37
CA GLY A 238 -11.25 -2.04 9.97
C GLY A 238 -11.83 -3.44 9.67
N VAL A 239 -11.54 -4.44 10.51
CA VAL A 239 -12.11 -5.79 10.39
C VAL A 239 -13.63 -5.78 10.54
N LYS A 240 -14.16 -5.04 11.52
CA LYS A 240 -15.61 -4.91 11.73
C LYS A 240 -16.29 -4.32 10.49
N ILE A 241 -15.78 -3.21 9.95
CA ILE A 241 -16.34 -2.58 8.75
C ILE A 241 -16.24 -3.52 7.55
N ALA A 242 -15.10 -4.20 7.35
CA ALA A 242 -14.91 -5.15 6.26
C ALA A 242 -15.95 -6.27 6.27
N ARG A 243 -16.25 -6.83 7.47
CA ARG A 243 -17.29 -7.84 7.65
C ARG A 243 -18.69 -7.30 7.39
N GLU A 244 -19.03 -6.16 8.00
CA GLU A 244 -20.36 -5.54 7.86
C GLU A 244 -20.66 -5.12 6.42
N ALA A 245 -19.64 -4.65 5.70
CA ALA A 245 -19.73 -4.25 4.30
C ALA A 245 -19.59 -5.42 3.30
N GLY A 246 -19.20 -6.61 3.74
CA GLY A 246 -18.93 -7.75 2.86
C GLY A 246 -17.73 -7.51 1.93
N ALA A 247 -16.74 -6.75 2.36
CA ALA A 247 -15.49 -6.59 1.62
C ALA A 247 -14.71 -7.91 1.58
N LYS A 248 -14.06 -8.21 0.44
CA LYS A 248 -13.37 -9.49 0.26
C LYS A 248 -11.98 -9.51 0.89
N THR A 249 -11.27 -8.39 0.82
CA THR A 249 -9.91 -8.25 1.36
C THR A 249 -9.77 -6.93 2.10
N LEU A 250 -9.21 -6.97 3.30
CA LEU A 250 -8.86 -5.80 4.08
C LEU A 250 -7.34 -5.52 3.95
N VAL A 251 -6.98 -4.27 3.71
CA VAL A 251 -5.60 -3.81 3.78
C VAL A 251 -5.48 -2.80 4.92
N LEU A 252 -4.74 -3.17 5.95
CA LEU A 252 -4.39 -2.29 7.07
C LEU A 252 -3.39 -1.24 6.56
N PHE A 253 -3.73 0.02 6.70
CA PHE A 253 -3.00 1.14 6.14
C PHE A 253 -2.75 2.23 7.19
N HIS A 254 -1.96 3.22 6.85
CA HIS A 254 -1.69 4.40 7.70
C HIS A 254 -1.05 4.02 9.04
N HIS A 255 0.02 3.20 8.98
CA HIS A 255 0.69 2.71 10.19
C HIS A 255 1.26 3.85 11.02
N ASP A 256 1.08 3.78 12.33
CA ASP A 256 1.63 4.73 13.29
C ASP A 256 3.15 4.91 13.07
N PRO A 257 3.68 6.14 13.02
CA PRO A 257 5.11 6.38 12.79
C PRO A 257 6.00 5.74 13.86
N ASP A 258 5.51 5.54 15.07
CA ASP A 258 6.22 4.89 16.17
C ASP A 258 6.06 3.34 16.13
N SER A 259 5.21 2.81 15.26
CA SER A 259 5.03 1.36 15.12
C SER A 259 6.19 0.73 14.36
N THR A 260 6.97 -0.11 15.06
CA THR A 260 7.99 -0.95 14.42
C THR A 260 7.39 -2.01 13.52
N ASP A 261 8.19 -2.60 12.65
CA ASP A 261 7.78 -3.73 11.80
C ASP A 261 7.18 -4.89 12.62
N ARG A 262 7.73 -5.19 13.79
CA ARG A 262 7.21 -6.23 14.71
C ARG A 262 5.84 -5.87 15.29
N MET A 263 5.59 -4.60 15.57
CA MET A 263 4.28 -4.14 16.04
C MET A 263 3.24 -4.30 14.94
N VAL A 264 3.55 -3.89 13.70
CA VAL A 264 2.65 -4.07 12.55
C VAL A 264 2.37 -5.56 12.30
N ASP A 265 3.39 -6.44 12.41
CA ASP A 265 3.19 -7.90 12.34
C ASP A 265 2.20 -8.41 13.40
N SER A 266 2.29 -7.86 14.60
CA SER A 266 1.38 -8.24 15.70
C SER A 266 -0.06 -7.82 15.41
N LEU A 267 -0.27 -6.58 14.90
CA LEU A 267 -1.59 -6.12 14.48
C LEU A 267 -2.16 -6.99 13.36
N LEU A 268 -1.33 -7.31 12.35
CA LEU A 268 -1.73 -8.17 11.23
C LEU A 268 -2.14 -9.57 11.69
N ARG A 269 -1.39 -10.20 12.60
CA ARG A 269 -1.76 -11.51 13.15
C ARG A 269 -3.10 -11.46 13.86
N GLN A 270 -3.30 -10.48 14.75
CA GLN A 270 -4.57 -10.31 15.48
C GLN A 270 -5.74 -10.05 14.51
N ALA A 271 -5.55 -9.25 13.47
CA ALA A 271 -6.57 -9.01 12.46
C ALA A 271 -6.93 -10.30 11.69
N ARG A 272 -5.93 -11.14 11.38
CA ARG A 272 -6.11 -12.42 10.70
C ARG A 272 -6.82 -13.47 11.53
N ASP A 273 -6.71 -13.41 12.85
CA ASP A 273 -7.48 -14.27 13.75
C ASP A 273 -8.98 -13.96 13.68
N GLU A 274 -9.35 -12.75 13.25
CA GLU A 274 -10.73 -12.29 13.15
C GLU A 274 -11.25 -12.20 11.69
N PHE A 275 -10.39 -12.05 10.67
CA PHE A 275 -10.77 -11.92 9.26
C PHE A 275 -9.68 -12.53 8.36
N ASP A 276 -10.03 -13.55 7.56
CA ASP A 276 -9.05 -14.38 6.85
C ASP A 276 -8.21 -13.60 5.82
N SER A 277 -8.82 -12.74 5.01
CA SER A 277 -8.13 -12.02 3.93
C SER A 277 -7.67 -10.64 4.39
N VAL A 278 -6.59 -10.59 5.19
CA VAL A 278 -5.99 -9.34 5.66
C VAL A 278 -4.52 -9.24 5.25
N PHE A 279 -4.14 -8.06 4.74
CA PHE A 279 -2.76 -7.65 4.51
C PHE A 279 -2.45 -6.39 5.31
N ALA A 280 -1.19 -6.21 5.70
CA ALA A 280 -0.69 -4.92 6.13
C ALA A 280 0.04 -4.26 4.95
N ALA A 281 -0.33 -3.04 4.62
CA ALA A 281 0.28 -2.31 3.52
C ALA A 281 1.78 -2.13 3.74
N SER A 282 2.57 -2.27 2.68
CA SER A 282 4.00 -1.95 2.72
C SER A 282 4.44 -1.28 1.43
N GLU A 283 5.45 -0.44 1.53
CA GLU A 283 6.02 0.22 0.35
C GLU A 283 6.51 -0.79 -0.68
N GLY A 284 6.13 -0.56 -1.95
CA GLY A 284 6.43 -1.43 -3.07
C GLY A 284 5.57 -2.68 -3.17
N MET A 285 4.65 -2.93 -2.25
CA MET A 285 3.59 -3.93 -2.39
C MET A 285 2.78 -3.65 -3.64
N VAL A 286 2.46 -4.70 -4.39
CA VAL A 286 1.60 -4.64 -5.58
C VAL A 286 0.50 -5.67 -5.44
N ILE A 287 -0.73 -5.24 -5.60
CA ILE A 287 -1.91 -6.11 -5.67
C ILE A 287 -2.49 -6.04 -7.08
N LYS A 288 -2.81 -7.20 -7.66
CA LYS A 288 -3.51 -7.31 -8.93
C LYS A 288 -4.89 -7.91 -8.71
N LEU A 289 -5.90 -7.29 -9.30
CA LEU A 289 -7.30 -7.74 -9.28
C LEU A 289 -7.75 -8.13 -10.67
N GLY A 290 -8.60 -9.13 -10.78
CA GLY A 290 -9.17 -9.53 -12.07
C GLY A 290 -8.30 -10.49 -12.85
N SER A 291 -7.36 -11.22 -12.22
CA SER A 291 -6.68 -12.36 -12.83
C SER A 291 -7.71 -13.42 -13.26
N ALA A 292 -7.39 -14.19 -14.32
CA ALA A 292 -8.35 -15.12 -14.96
C ALA A 292 -8.92 -16.20 -14.01
N ASP A 293 -8.28 -16.44 -12.89
CA ASP A 293 -8.68 -17.38 -11.83
C ASP A 293 -9.35 -16.71 -10.62
N GLY A 294 -9.51 -15.38 -10.65
CA GLY A 294 -10.10 -14.61 -9.54
C GLY A 294 -9.20 -14.52 -8.31
N THR A 295 -7.97 -15.01 -8.38
CA THR A 295 -7.00 -14.90 -7.29
C THR A 295 -6.46 -13.48 -7.18
N LEU A 296 -6.33 -13.02 -5.95
CA LEU A 296 -5.65 -11.77 -5.63
C LEU A 296 -4.15 -12.06 -5.57
N GLU A 297 -3.40 -11.56 -6.55
CA GLU A 297 -1.93 -11.64 -6.51
C GLU A 297 -1.36 -10.45 -5.75
N ALA A 298 -0.76 -10.71 -4.58
CA ALA A 298 -0.03 -9.69 -3.83
C ALA A 298 1.47 -9.99 -3.84
N HIS A 299 2.26 -9.01 -4.26
CA HIS A 299 3.72 -9.09 -4.29
C HIS A 299 4.31 -8.03 -3.37
N MET A 300 5.22 -8.46 -2.49
CA MET A 300 6.02 -7.56 -1.66
C MET A 300 7.36 -7.29 -2.33
N PRO A 301 7.91 -6.06 -2.30
CA PRO A 301 9.22 -5.83 -2.86
C PRO A 301 10.28 -6.49 -1.99
N VAL A 302 11.14 -7.24 -2.61
CA VAL A 302 12.40 -7.62 -1.99
C VAL A 302 13.38 -6.47 -2.24
N THR A 303 13.70 -5.70 -1.23
CA THR A 303 14.76 -4.68 -1.32
C THR A 303 16.09 -5.41 -1.55
N ARG A 304 16.58 -5.39 -2.79
CA ARG A 304 17.87 -6.01 -3.15
C ARG A 304 19.01 -5.09 -2.71
N THR A 305 19.26 -5.01 -1.41
CA THR A 305 20.35 -4.19 -0.85
C THR A 305 21.60 -4.98 -0.49
N ALA A 306 21.57 -6.31 -0.52
CA ALA A 306 22.69 -7.17 -0.21
C ALA A 306 23.13 -8.01 -1.40
N LEU A 307 24.45 -8.23 -1.52
CA LEU A 307 25.04 -9.21 -2.44
C LEU A 307 24.45 -10.59 -2.13
N ARG A 308 23.69 -11.15 -3.06
CA ARG A 308 23.22 -12.52 -2.99
C ARG A 308 24.29 -13.45 -3.52
N ARG A 309 24.46 -14.57 -2.85
CA ARG A 309 25.26 -15.68 -3.36
C ARG A 309 24.32 -16.81 -3.72
N GLU A 310 24.47 -17.35 -4.92
CA GLU A 310 23.85 -18.63 -5.25
C GLU A 310 24.29 -19.65 -4.22
N ALA A 311 23.32 -20.29 -3.61
CA ALA A 311 23.53 -21.25 -2.55
C ALA A 311 22.61 -22.44 -2.78
N GLN A 312 23.06 -23.63 -2.39
CA GLN A 312 22.23 -24.83 -2.38
C GLN A 312 22.35 -25.46 -0.99
N PHE A 313 21.74 -24.79 -0.01
CA PHE A 313 21.68 -25.33 1.35
C PHE A 313 20.40 -26.10 1.56
N ARG A 314 20.52 -27.32 2.08
CA ARG A 314 19.37 -28.07 2.57
C ARG A 314 18.86 -27.39 3.84
N ALA A 315 17.58 -27.09 3.88
CA ALA A 315 16.92 -26.45 5.01
C ALA A 315 15.64 -27.19 5.40
N ARG A 316 15.34 -27.19 6.68
CA ARG A 316 14.02 -27.55 7.21
C ARG A 316 13.27 -26.23 7.42
N VAL A 317 12.09 -26.12 6.81
CA VAL A 317 11.25 -24.94 6.88
C VAL A 317 9.89 -25.30 7.43
N SER A 318 9.41 -24.53 8.39
CA SER A 318 8.07 -24.68 8.93
C SER A 318 7.34 -23.35 8.98
N GLY A 319 6.01 -23.40 8.86
CA GLY A 319 5.16 -22.21 8.83
C GLY A 319 3.69 -22.57 8.68
N ILE A 320 2.92 -21.61 8.15
CA ILE A 320 1.49 -21.76 7.89
C ILE A 320 1.24 -21.55 6.39
N THR A 321 0.49 -22.47 5.78
CA THR A 321 0.06 -22.37 4.38
C THR A 321 -0.97 -21.26 4.19
N GLU A 322 -1.24 -20.91 2.93
CA GLU A 322 -2.31 -19.97 2.57
C GLU A 322 -3.67 -20.38 3.13
N GLY A 323 -3.97 -21.68 3.18
CA GLY A 323 -5.17 -22.26 3.79
C GLY A 323 -5.17 -22.34 5.33
N GLY A 324 -4.18 -21.76 6.01
CA GLY A 324 -4.10 -21.72 7.48
C GLY A 324 -3.60 -23.01 8.15
N HIS A 325 -3.13 -23.99 7.40
CA HIS A 325 -2.61 -25.27 7.95
C HIS A 325 -1.11 -25.17 8.24
N ALA A 326 -0.69 -25.68 9.40
CA ALA A 326 0.73 -25.79 9.71
C ALA A 326 1.42 -26.81 8.78
N PHE A 327 2.63 -26.49 8.34
CA PHE A 327 3.46 -27.38 7.54
C PHE A 327 4.91 -27.41 8.06
N GLU A 328 5.60 -28.48 7.76
CA GLU A 328 7.05 -28.62 7.87
C GLU A 328 7.56 -29.41 6.67
N GLU A 329 8.57 -28.90 5.98
CA GLU A 329 9.19 -29.57 4.83
C GLU A 329 10.72 -29.43 4.85
N VAL A 330 11.40 -30.34 4.15
CA VAL A 330 12.82 -30.24 3.89
C VAL A 330 13.03 -29.82 2.45
N THR A 331 13.66 -28.68 2.27
CA THR A 331 13.79 -28.02 0.98
C THR A 331 15.19 -27.42 0.74
N ILE A 332 15.34 -26.67 -0.35
CA ILE A 332 16.61 -26.06 -0.74
C ILE A 332 16.49 -24.53 -0.71
N VAL A 333 17.39 -23.90 0.03
CA VAL A 333 17.65 -22.46 -0.08
C VAL A 333 18.53 -22.26 -1.30
N ARG A 334 17.98 -21.59 -2.34
CA ARG A 334 18.67 -21.38 -3.64
C ARG A 334 19.53 -20.13 -3.67
N ASP A 335 19.22 -19.18 -2.81
CA ASP A 335 19.86 -17.87 -2.78
C ASP A 335 19.85 -17.38 -1.36
N LEU A 336 21.00 -16.99 -0.83
CA LEU A 336 21.15 -16.52 0.55
C LEU A 336 21.88 -15.18 0.59
N ALA A 337 21.33 -14.23 1.31
CA ALA A 337 21.92 -12.94 1.59
C ALA A 337 21.85 -12.65 3.09
N LEU A 338 22.54 -11.62 3.54
CA LEU A 338 22.53 -11.21 4.96
C LEU A 338 21.11 -10.92 5.48
N GLN A 339 20.23 -10.42 4.62
CA GLN A 339 18.89 -9.96 4.99
C GLN A 339 17.75 -10.88 4.53
N GLY A 340 18.03 -11.98 3.83
CA GLY A 340 16.97 -12.83 3.34
C GLY A 340 17.43 -13.98 2.45
N ALA A 341 16.48 -14.79 2.02
CA ALA A 341 16.71 -15.97 1.18
C ALA A 341 15.64 -16.14 0.10
N LEU A 342 15.98 -16.88 -0.94
CA LEU A 342 15.05 -17.50 -1.88
C LEU A 342 15.00 -18.99 -1.62
N ILE A 343 13.82 -19.52 -1.31
CA ILE A 343 13.60 -20.90 -0.92
C ILE A 343 12.69 -21.57 -1.96
N SER A 344 13.05 -22.77 -2.40
CA SER A 344 12.19 -23.57 -3.27
C SER A 344 11.32 -24.47 -2.42
N MET A 345 10.00 -24.36 -2.46
CA MET A 345 9.10 -25.04 -1.55
C MET A 345 8.04 -25.85 -2.30
N GLU A 346 7.57 -26.94 -1.69
CA GLU A 346 6.41 -27.71 -2.15
C GLU A 346 5.11 -27.10 -1.62
N HIS A 347 5.13 -26.63 -0.35
CA HIS A 347 4.03 -25.91 0.24
C HIS A 347 4.04 -24.43 -0.15
N CYS A 348 2.86 -23.88 -0.38
CA CYS A 348 2.69 -22.43 -0.57
C CYS A 348 2.43 -21.80 0.81
N PRO A 349 3.41 -21.09 1.40
CA PRO A 349 3.20 -20.41 2.66
C PRO A 349 2.31 -19.19 2.46
N ARG A 350 1.67 -18.74 3.53
CA ARG A 350 0.89 -17.51 3.48
C ARG A 350 1.82 -16.29 3.33
N LEU A 351 1.51 -15.40 2.38
CA LEU A 351 2.22 -14.12 2.24
C LEU A 351 2.12 -13.31 3.54
N GLN A 352 3.19 -12.63 3.92
CA GLN A 352 3.29 -11.91 5.19
C GLN A 352 3.10 -12.83 6.43
N SER A 353 3.51 -14.08 6.35
CA SER A 353 3.61 -14.97 7.52
C SER A 353 5.06 -15.24 7.88
N GLU A 354 5.31 -15.65 9.11
CA GLU A 354 6.63 -16.05 9.60
C GLU A 354 6.94 -17.49 9.21
N LEU A 355 8.17 -17.73 8.75
CA LEU A 355 8.76 -19.04 8.57
C LEU A 355 9.90 -19.25 9.56
N GLN A 356 9.99 -20.44 10.11
CA GLN A 356 11.17 -20.93 10.84
C GLN A 356 12.03 -21.74 9.88
N ILE A 357 13.30 -21.38 9.75
CA ILE A 357 14.25 -21.95 8.81
C ILE A 357 15.43 -22.49 9.59
N THR A 358 15.67 -23.79 9.49
CA THR A 358 16.85 -24.45 10.09
C THR A 358 17.69 -25.02 8.95
N MET A 359 18.93 -24.57 8.80
CA MET A 359 19.83 -25.04 7.75
C MET A 359 21.21 -25.40 8.26
N ASP A 360 21.85 -26.36 7.61
CA ASP A 360 23.22 -26.72 7.84
C ASP A 360 24.13 -25.87 6.94
N THR A 361 25.02 -25.08 7.53
CA THR A 361 25.97 -24.23 6.80
C THR A 361 27.40 -24.70 7.03
N PRO A 362 28.28 -24.64 6.01
CA PRO A 362 29.69 -24.93 6.20
C PRO A 362 30.32 -23.88 7.11
N GLY A 363 30.98 -24.31 8.17
CA GLY A 363 31.79 -23.46 9.05
C GLY A 363 33.25 -23.84 8.99
N ALA A 364 34.15 -22.96 9.40
CA ALA A 364 35.62 -23.22 9.42
C ALA A 364 36.00 -24.43 10.27
N ASP A 365 35.19 -24.75 11.29
CA ASP A 365 35.42 -25.82 12.26
C ASP A 365 34.46 -27.01 12.06
N GLY A 366 33.77 -27.10 10.94
CA GLY A 366 32.74 -28.10 10.62
C GLY A 366 31.34 -27.53 10.38
N PRO A 367 30.35 -28.37 10.07
CA PRO A 367 28.99 -27.91 9.78
C PRO A 367 28.36 -27.24 11.03
N ARG A 368 27.75 -26.07 10.81
CA ARG A 368 27.00 -25.33 11.84
C ARG A 368 25.53 -25.33 11.50
N VAL A 369 24.70 -25.54 12.50
CA VAL A 369 23.24 -25.41 12.38
C VAL A 369 22.89 -23.92 12.56
N MET A 370 22.31 -23.35 11.53
CA MET A 370 21.79 -21.97 11.56
C MET A 370 20.26 -22.04 11.70
N LYS A 371 19.73 -21.35 12.71
CA LYS A 371 18.28 -21.18 12.90
C LYS A 371 17.93 -19.72 12.63
N LEU A 372 17.02 -19.50 11.71
CA LEU A 372 16.59 -18.18 11.29
C LEU A 372 15.07 -18.09 11.37
N ARG A 373 14.56 -16.91 11.60
CA ARG A 373 13.16 -16.56 11.36
C ARG A 373 13.12 -15.61 10.18
N GLY A 374 12.14 -15.82 9.33
CA GLY A 374 11.97 -14.98 8.17
C GLY A 374 10.51 -14.74 7.85
N TYR A 375 10.25 -13.62 7.23
CA TYR A 375 8.94 -13.18 6.83
C TYR A 375 8.75 -13.36 5.34
N VAL A 376 7.65 -14.00 4.93
CA VAL A 376 7.34 -14.25 3.52
C VAL A 376 6.96 -12.93 2.84
N VAL A 377 7.78 -12.51 1.88
CA VAL A 377 7.57 -11.24 1.16
C VAL A 377 7.27 -11.44 -0.34
N ARG A 378 7.48 -12.64 -0.85
CA ARG A 378 7.24 -12.95 -2.26
C ARG A 378 6.94 -14.44 -2.42
N ILE A 379 5.98 -14.76 -3.28
CA ILE A 379 5.64 -16.13 -3.68
C ILE A 379 5.52 -16.12 -5.20
N ASP A 380 6.33 -16.91 -5.88
CA ASP A 380 6.25 -17.14 -7.32
C ASP A 380 5.91 -18.60 -7.56
N ILE A 381 4.71 -18.87 -8.04
CA ILE A 381 4.25 -20.21 -8.40
C ILE A 381 4.73 -20.50 -9.82
N ASN A 382 5.51 -21.56 -9.98
CA ASN A 382 5.94 -22.03 -11.30
C ASN A 382 5.28 -23.38 -11.58
N GLU A 383 4.13 -23.34 -12.24
CA GLU A 383 3.33 -24.53 -12.57
C GLU A 383 4.07 -25.57 -13.43
N GLU A 384 4.97 -25.12 -14.31
CA GLU A 384 5.73 -26.03 -15.18
C GLU A 384 6.77 -26.88 -14.43
N LYS A 385 7.20 -26.44 -13.23
CA LYS A 385 8.25 -27.12 -12.45
C LYS A 385 7.73 -27.74 -11.14
N GLY A 386 6.47 -27.56 -10.80
CA GLY A 386 5.87 -28.11 -9.57
C GLY A 386 6.48 -27.57 -8.26
N HIS A 387 7.15 -26.42 -8.30
CA HIS A 387 7.77 -25.80 -7.12
C HIS A 387 7.38 -24.34 -6.99
N THR A 388 7.15 -23.93 -5.75
CA THR A 388 6.90 -22.53 -5.37
C THR A 388 8.23 -21.89 -4.96
N SER A 389 8.59 -20.77 -5.57
CA SER A 389 9.74 -19.96 -5.14
C SER A 389 9.30 -18.92 -4.14
N VAL A 390 9.81 -19.01 -2.91
CA VAL A 390 9.42 -18.15 -1.78
C VAL A 390 10.57 -17.22 -1.42
N GLY A 391 10.34 -15.93 -1.54
CA GLY A 391 11.25 -14.88 -1.06
C GLY A 391 10.98 -14.59 0.41
N VAL A 392 12.02 -14.64 1.23
CA VAL A 392 11.95 -14.43 2.69
C VAL A 392 12.92 -13.32 3.09
N VAL A 393 12.49 -12.43 3.96
CA VAL A 393 13.35 -11.45 4.65
C VAL A 393 13.54 -11.92 6.08
N PHE A 394 14.79 -11.97 6.54
CA PHE A 394 15.10 -12.42 7.90
C PHE A 394 14.72 -11.36 8.92
N THR A 395 14.18 -11.82 10.05
CA THR A 395 13.74 -10.97 11.17
C THR A 395 14.65 -11.10 12.38
N GLU A 396 15.46 -12.15 12.47
CA GLU A 396 16.53 -12.40 13.47
C GLU A 396 17.60 -13.32 12.90
#